data_28f41b96f6cddbc51aed6e3eba50f4a2
#
_entry.id   28f41b96f6cddbc51aed6e3eba50f4a2
#
_cell.length_a   1.000
_cell.length_b   1.000
_cell.length_c   1.000
_cell.angle_alpha   90.00
_cell.angle_beta   90.00
_cell.angle_gamma   90.00
#
_symmetry.space_group_name_H-M   'P 1'
#
loop_
_entity.id
_entity.type
_entity.pdbx_description
1 polymer ?
#
loop_
_entity_poly.entity_id
_entity_poly.type
_entity_poly.pdbx_seq_one_letter_code
_entity_poly.pdbx_strand_id
1 'polypeptide(L)'
;MPALELDKARKVYGTGEAQVVALDDVSLTVGDDEMMLLVGPSGSGKTTLLTVAGALLRPTSGSVRVGGTEITDLNDKELANFRRDRVGFVFQSVNLVPFLTAKENLLVVRQFGGSRIDGDAKDRAGKLLDELGLGKRGDSMPGELSGGQQQRVAIGRALMNDPSLVLVDEPTSSLDSELGKQVMDLLEREIKGRGVAAIIVTHDERVLDYGDRTVRIVDGALETD
;
A
#
# COMPACT_ATOMS: atom_id res chain seq x y z
N MET A 1 16.64 -4.68 9.56
CA MET A 1 16.89 -4.76 8.08
C MET A 1 15.92 -3.81 7.42
N PRO A 2 16.27 -3.19 6.27
CA PRO A 2 15.29 -2.32 5.60
C PRO A 2 14.01 -3.08 5.23
N ALA A 3 12.86 -2.42 5.37
CA ALA A 3 11.57 -2.98 4.96
C ALA A 3 11.47 -3.07 3.43
N LEU A 4 12.11 -2.14 2.69
CA LEU A 4 12.20 -2.15 1.24
C LEU A 4 13.60 -1.71 0.79
N GLU A 5 14.13 -2.41 -0.21
CA GLU A 5 15.33 -2.01 -0.97
C GLU A 5 15.03 -2.16 -2.46
N LEU A 6 15.19 -1.09 -3.20
CA LEU A 6 15.25 -1.07 -4.66
C LEU A 6 16.70 -0.79 -5.05
N ASP A 7 17.28 -1.60 -5.92
CA ASP A 7 18.61 -1.36 -6.48
C ASP A 7 18.51 -1.29 -7.99
N LYS A 8 18.73 -0.06 -8.52
CA LYS A 8 18.65 0.27 -9.95
C LYS A 8 17.40 -0.31 -10.64
N ALA A 9 16.26 -0.23 -9.92
CA ALA A 9 15.00 -0.73 -10.44
C ALA A 9 14.57 0.10 -11.64
N ARG A 10 14.43 -0.55 -12.78
CA ARG A 10 14.01 0.06 -14.05
C ARG A 10 12.72 -0.58 -14.52
N LYS A 11 11.79 0.23 -15.03
CA LYS A 11 10.57 -0.27 -15.64
C LYS A 11 10.28 0.43 -16.94
N VAL A 12 10.22 -0.36 -18.01
CA VAL A 12 9.89 0.09 -19.36
C VAL A 12 8.59 -0.56 -19.80
N TYR A 13 7.69 0.24 -20.34
CA TYR A 13 6.45 -0.23 -20.99
C TYR A 13 6.58 -0.08 -22.51
N GLY A 14 5.88 -0.92 -23.25
CA GLY A 14 5.89 -0.92 -24.70
C GLY A 14 7.15 -1.54 -25.32
N THR A 15 7.23 -1.52 -26.65
CA THR A 15 8.34 -2.04 -27.44
C THR A 15 8.66 -1.10 -28.60
N GLY A 16 9.91 -1.10 -29.07
CA GLY A 16 10.34 -0.26 -30.21
C GLY A 16 10.21 1.23 -29.91
N GLU A 17 9.72 2.01 -30.88
CA GLU A 17 9.58 3.47 -30.77
C GLU A 17 8.51 3.94 -29.79
N ALA A 18 7.61 3.04 -29.36
CA ALA A 18 6.57 3.34 -28.37
C ALA A 18 6.99 3.02 -26.90
N GLN A 19 8.29 2.88 -26.66
CA GLN A 19 8.78 2.63 -25.31
C GLN A 19 8.61 3.85 -24.41
N VAL A 20 8.10 3.60 -23.18
CA VAL A 20 8.02 4.60 -22.11
C VAL A 20 8.79 4.07 -20.91
N VAL A 21 9.82 4.80 -20.50
CA VAL A 21 10.55 4.51 -19.26
C VAL A 21 9.77 5.10 -18.11
N ALA A 22 9.18 4.27 -17.27
CA ALA A 22 8.37 4.68 -16.13
C ALA A 22 9.17 4.71 -14.82
N LEU A 23 10.24 3.89 -14.73
CA LEU A 23 11.27 3.99 -13.70
C LEU A 23 12.62 3.88 -14.38
N ASP A 24 13.54 4.78 -14.03
CA ASP A 24 14.87 4.86 -14.60
C ASP A 24 15.94 4.72 -13.50
N ASP A 25 16.44 3.48 -13.35
CA ASP A 25 17.49 3.11 -12.41
C ASP A 25 17.27 3.61 -10.97
N VAL A 26 16.04 3.45 -10.47
CA VAL A 26 15.63 3.90 -9.14
C VAL A 26 16.31 3.05 -8.08
N SER A 27 17.10 3.68 -7.19
CA SER A 27 17.65 3.06 -5.99
C SER A 27 17.06 3.76 -4.76
N LEU A 28 16.39 2.99 -3.90
CA LEU A 28 15.65 3.50 -2.76
C LEU A 28 15.67 2.48 -1.63
N THR A 29 15.86 2.97 -0.42
CA THR A 29 15.73 2.16 0.79
C THR A 29 14.69 2.78 1.71
N VAL A 30 13.80 1.95 2.28
CA VAL A 30 12.85 2.34 3.34
C VAL A 30 13.18 1.53 4.58
N GLY A 31 13.40 2.22 5.70
CA GLY A 31 13.72 1.61 6.99
C GLY A 31 12.55 0.81 7.57
N ASP A 32 12.84 -0.04 8.56
CA ASP A 32 11.80 -0.60 9.42
C ASP A 32 11.14 0.57 10.18
N ASP A 33 9.84 0.54 10.38
CA ASP A 33 9.03 1.58 11.05
C ASP A 33 9.01 2.95 10.34
N GLU A 34 9.66 3.10 9.19
CA GLU A 34 9.70 4.35 8.44
C GLU A 34 8.40 4.56 7.65
N MET A 35 7.79 5.72 7.82
CA MET A 35 6.71 6.21 6.97
C MET A 35 7.26 7.22 5.97
N MET A 36 7.51 6.78 4.74
CA MET A 36 8.06 7.60 3.67
C MET A 36 6.94 8.16 2.78
N LEU A 37 7.01 9.44 2.48
CA LEU A 37 6.15 10.08 1.48
C LEU A 37 6.86 10.10 0.13
N LEU A 38 6.16 9.68 -0.92
CA LEU A 38 6.61 9.74 -2.31
C LEU A 38 5.80 10.78 -3.06
N VAL A 39 6.44 11.87 -3.44
CA VAL A 39 5.80 12.99 -4.13
C VAL A 39 6.34 13.16 -5.55
N GLY A 40 5.60 13.88 -6.38
CA GLY A 40 6.02 14.20 -7.75
C GLY A 40 4.82 14.49 -8.65
N PRO A 41 5.05 15.03 -9.85
CA PRO A 41 3.98 15.35 -10.79
C PRO A 41 3.22 14.10 -11.27
N SER A 42 2.05 14.31 -11.86
CA SER A 42 1.32 13.19 -12.49
C SER A 42 2.16 12.58 -13.62
N GLY A 43 2.14 11.24 -13.69
CA GLY A 43 2.95 10.52 -14.70
C GLY A 43 4.42 10.33 -14.35
N SER A 44 4.93 10.83 -13.22
CA SER A 44 6.35 10.74 -12.86
C SER A 44 6.85 9.33 -12.46
N GLY A 45 5.96 8.31 -12.38
CA GLY A 45 6.36 6.94 -12.03
C GLY A 45 5.97 6.49 -10.62
N LYS A 46 5.31 7.33 -9.79
CA LYS A 46 4.93 7.00 -8.39
C LYS A 46 4.16 5.68 -8.26
N THR A 47 3.05 5.54 -8.97
CA THR A 47 2.24 4.31 -8.95
C THR A 47 3.01 3.12 -9.51
N THR A 48 3.90 3.33 -10.50
CA THR A 48 4.77 2.27 -11.00
C THR A 48 5.76 1.82 -9.92
N LEU A 49 6.36 2.76 -9.18
CA LEU A 49 7.25 2.44 -8.07
C LEU A 49 6.49 1.65 -6.99
N LEU A 50 5.30 2.10 -6.56
CA LEU A 50 4.47 1.36 -5.61
C LEU A 50 4.14 -0.06 -6.09
N THR A 51 3.77 -0.22 -7.35
CA THR A 51 3.39 -1.55 -7.89
C THR A 51 4.59 -2.48 -8.02
N VAL A 52 5.78 -1.95 -8.30
CA VAL A 52 7.05 -2.72 -8.31
C VAL A 52 7.44 -3.08 -6.88
N ALA A 53 7.47 -2.13 -5.95
CA ALA A 53 7.75 -2.37 -4.53
C ALA A 53 6.78 -3.39 -3.90
N GLY A 54 5.53 -3.36 -4.32
CA GLY A 54 4.47 -4.24 -3.83
C GLY A 54 4.38 -5.60 -4.54
N ALA A 55 5.35 -5.97 -5.36
CA ALA A 55 5.34 -7.24 -6.08
C ALA A 55 4.11 -7.46 -7.00
N LEU A 56 3.44 -6.38 -7.40
CA LEU A 56 2.34 -6.43 -8.39
C LEU A 56 2.89 -6.39 -9.82
N LEU A 57 4.06 -5.79 -10.00
CA LEU A 57 4.71 -5.60 -11.28
C LEU A 57 6.19 -5.94 -11.16
N ARG A 58 6.72 -6.73 -12.11
CA ARG A 58 8.15 -6.99 -12.16
C ARG A 58 8.88 -5.80 -12.78
N PRO A 59 10.05 -5.39 -12.22
CA PRO A 59 10.92 -4.47 -12.93
C PRO A 59 11.41 -5.09 -14.24
N THR A 60 11.82 -4.25 -15.19
CA THR A 60 12.46 -4.70 -16.42
C THR A 60 13.92 -5.11 -16.15
N SER A 61 14.58 -4.40 -15.23
CA SER A 61 15.91 -4.70 -14.71
C SER A 61 16.09 -4.13 -13.30
N GLY A 62 17.19 -4.44 -12.65
CA GLY A 62 17.44 -4.12 -11.26
C GLY A 62 16.82 -5.13 -10.31
N SER A 63 16.91 -4.89 -9.00
CA SER A 63 16.41 -5.81 -7.98
C SER A 63 15.49 -5.13 -6.98
N VAL A 64 14.62 -5.94 -6.37
CA VAL A 64 13.65 -5.50 -5.35
C VAL A 64 13.69 -6.48 -4.19
N ARG A 65 13.93 -5.97 -2.99
CA ARG A 65 13.93 -6.76 -1.77
C ARG A 65 12.96 -6.15 -0.76
N VAL A 66 12.08 -6.97 -0.19
CA VAL A 66 11.10 -6.54 0.82
C VAL A 66 11.25 -7.43 2.06
N GLY A 67 11.45 -6.81 3.23
CA GLY A 67 11.67 -7.52 4.49
C GLY A 67 12.82 -8.52 4.40
N GLY A 68 13.91 -8.17 3.70
CA GLY A 68 15.07 -9.03 3.46
C GLY A 68 14.87 -10.13 2.40
N THR A 69 13.67 -10.29 1.84
CA THR A 69 13.39 -11.28 0.80
C THR A 69 13.53 -10.66 -0.59
N GLU A 70 14.41 -11.23 -1.43
CA GLU A 70 14.51 -10.87 -2.86
C GLU A 70 13.26 -11.35 -3.58
N ILE A 71 12.54 -10.43 -4.24
CA ILE A 71 11.26 -10.75 -4.90
C ILE A 71 11.35 -10.71 -6.43
N THR A 72 12.46 -10.23 -6.98
CA THR A 72 12.63 -10.06 -8.43
C THR A 72 12.52 -11.37 -9.19
N ASP A 73 13.09 -12.45 -8.64
CA ASP A 73 13.18 -13.77 -9.27
C ASP A 73 12.06 -14.74 -8.89
N LEU A 74 11.16 -14.34 -7.97
CA LEU A 74 10.03 -15.19 -7.57
C LEU A 74 9.09 -15.44 -8.75
N ASN A 75 8.56 -16.66 -8.88
CA ASN A 75 7.52 -16.96 -9.85
C ASN A 75 6.17 -16.32 -9.46
N ASP A 76 5.17 -16.33 -10.33
CA ASP A 76 3.90 -15.64 -10.11
C ASP A 76 3.13 -16.14 -8.88
N LYS A 77 3.21 -17.45 -8.59
CA LYS A 77 2.57 -18.04 -7.42
C LYS A 77 3.28 -17.61 -6.13
N GLU A 78 4.61 -17.60 -6.16
CA GLU A 78 5.42 -17.12 -5.02
C GLU A 78 5.19 -15.64 -4.76
N LEU A 79 5.16 -14.80 -5.82
CA LEU A 79 4.83 -13.38 -5.71
C LEU A 79 3.43 -13.16 -5.14
N ALA A 80 2.44 -13.96 -5.58
CA ALA A 80 1.08 -13.85 -5.06
C ALA A 80 1.00 -14.19 -3.56
N ASN A 81 1.69 -15.24 -3.13
CA ASN A 81 1.78 -15.60 -1.72
C ASN A 81 2.54 -14.53 -0.92
N PHE A 82 3.67 -14.04 -1.45
CA PHE A 82 4.45 -12.99 -0.83
C PHE A 82 3.63 -11.72 -0.60
N ARG A 83 2.92 -11.24 -1.64
CA ARG A 83 2.02 -10.07 -1.52
C ARG A 83 0.98 -10.26 -0.44
N ARG A 84 0.30 -11.43 -0.46
CA ARG A 84 -0.73 -11.72 0.54
C ARG A 84 -0.20 -11.62 1.97
N ASP A 85 1.01 -12.16 2.20
CA ASP A 85 1.53 -12.35 3.56
C ASP A 85 2.37 -11.17 4.06
N ARG A 86 2.93 -10.35 3.15
CA ARG A 86 3.93 -9.35 3.50
C ARG A 86 3.62 -7.93 3.10
N VAL A 87 2.66 -7.70 2.20
CA VAL A 87 2.38 -6.37 1.67
C VAL A 87 0.92 -6.01 1.84
N GLY A 88 0.66 -4.86 2.47
CA GLY A 88 -0.66 -4.25 2.53
C GLY A 88 -0.81 -3.17 1.46
N PHE A 89 -1.96 -3.15 0.77
CA PHE A 89 -2.25 -2.12 -0.22
C PHE A 89 -3.49 -1.31 0.16
N VAL A 90 -3.36 0.00 0.12
CA VAL A 90 -4.47 0.96 0.14
C VAL A 90 -4.42 1.73 -1.18
N PHE A 91 -5.39 1.47 -2.05
CA PHE A 91 -5.47 2.10 -3.37
C PHE A 91 -6.23 3.42 -3.32
N GLN A 92 -5.96 4.31 -4.26
CA GLN A 92 -6.67 5.58 -4.47
C GLN A 92 -8.18 5.36 -4.58
N SER A 93 -8.61 4.41 -5.42
CA SER A 93 -9.98 3.90 -5.41
C SER A 93 -10.07 2.81 -4.34
N VAL A 94 -10.94 2.98 -3.38
CA VAL A 94 -11.06 2.11 -2.20
C VAL A 94 -11.18 0.62 -2.55
N ASN A 95 -11.78 0.32 -3.72
CA ASN A 95 -11.87 -1.01 -4.32
C ASN A 95 -12.35 -2.09 -3.33
N LEU A 96 -13.36 -1.77 -2.50
CA LEU A 96 -14.04 -2.79 -1.71
C LEU A 96 -14.85 -3.70 -2.62
N VAL A 97 -14.91 -4.97 -2.26
CA VAL A 97 -15.76 -5.94 -2.94
C VAL A 97 -17.22 -5.62 -2.60
N PRO A 98 -18.07 -5.20 -3.55
CA PRO A 98 -19.35 -4.55 -3.26
C PRO A 98 -20.41 -5.48 -2.67
N PHE A 99 -20.24 -6.79 -2.81
CA PHE A 99 -21.14 -7.83 -2.31
C PHE A 99 -20.59 -8.52 -1.04
N LEU A 100 -19.53 -7.99 -0.43
CA LEU A 100 -18.98 -8.42 0.85
C LEU A 100 -19.20 -7.31 1.89
N THR A 101 -19.55 -7.69 3.11
CA THR A 101 -19.62 -6.77 4.25
C THR A 101 -18.25 -6.16 4.56
N ALA A 102 -18.19 -5.15 5.42
CA ALA A 102 -16.93 -4.56 5.89
C ALA A 102 -16.01 -5.65 6.49
N LYS A 103 -16.54 -6.51 7.35
CA LYS A 103 -15.80 -7.62 7.97
C LYS A 103 -15.30 -8.62 6.94
N GLU A 104 -16.13 -9.00 5.97
CA GLU A 104 -15.76 -9.92 4.91
C GLU A 104 -14.72 -9.33 3.96
N ASN A 105 -14.74 -8.01 3.72
CA ASN A 105 -13.69 -7.30 2.96
C ASN A 105 -12.32 -7.38 3.65
N LEU A 106 -12.26 -7.43 4.98
CA LEU A 106 -11.00 -7.71 5.68
C LEU A 106 -10.61 -9.19 5.55
N LEU A 107 -11.57 -10.08 5.68
CA LEU A 107 -11.33 -11.54 5.71
C LEU A 107 -10.94 -12.11 4.34
N VAL A 108 -11.40 -11.51 3.23
CA VAL A 108 -11.18 -12.05 1.89
C VAL A 108 -9.70 -12.18 1.53
N VAL A 109 -8.82 -11.32 2.05
CA VAL A 109 -7.37 -11.39 1.79
C VAL A 109 -6.73 -12.66 2.36
N ARG A 110 -7.32 -13.26 3.39
CA ARG A 110 -6.89 -14.54 3.96
C ARG A 110 -7.24 -15.72 3.06
N GLN A 111 -8.31 -15.61 2.26
CA GLN A 111 -8.76 -16.67 1.35
C GLN A 111 -7.89 -16.79 0.09
N PHE A 112 -7.22 -15.70 -0.32
CA PHE A 112 -6.31 -15.75 -1.46
C PHE A 112 -5.13 -16.67 -1.12
N GLY A 113 -5.06 -17.83 -1.77
CA GLY A 113 -4.06 -18.87 -1.50
C GLY A 113 -4.60 -20.11 -0.78
N GLY A 114 -5.92 -20.18 -0.57
CA GLY A 114 -6.60 -21.39 -0.05
C GLY A 114 -6.59 -21.51 1.47
N SER A 115 -6.20 -20.48 2.21
CA SER A 115 -6.31 -20.48 3.67
C SER A 115 -7.78 -20.43 4.11
N ARG A 116 -8.13 -21.23 5.10
CA ARG A 116 -9.47 -21.18 5.71
C ARG A 116 -9.58 -19.94 6.61
N ILE A 117 -10.76 -19.32 6.61
CA ILE A 117 -11.13 -18.35 7.63
C ILE A 117 -11.45 -19.13 8.90
N ASP A 118 -10.56 -19.08 9.87
CA ASP A 118 -10.71 -19.67 11.21
C ASP A 118 -11.27 -18.65 12.22
N GLY A 119 -11.38 -19.06 13.48
CA GLY A 119 -11.83 -18.21 14.58
C GLY A 119 -10.91 -17.01 14.79
N ASP A 120 -9.60 -17.26 14.78
CA ASP A 120 -8.58 -16.23 15.00
C ASP A 120 -8.63 -15.12 13.94
N ALA A 121 -8.85 -15.49 12.66
CA ALA A 121 -9.03 -14.54 11.59
C ALA A 121 -10.27 -13.64 11.79
N LYS A 122 -11.39 -14.24 12.26
CA LYS A 122 -12.62 -13.50 12.55
C LYS A 122 -12.46 -12.55 13.73
N ASP A 123 -11.77 -12.98 14.77
CA ASP A 123 -11.49 -12.18 15.96
C ASP A 123 -10.56 -11.02 15.62
N ARG A 124 -9.53 -11.29 14.80
CA ARG A 124 -8.64 -10.25 14.30
C ARG A 124 -9.38 -9.21 13.46
N ALA A 125 -10.23 -9.64 12.52
CA ALA A 125 -11.04 -8.73 11.72
C ALA A 125 -11.96 -7.87 12.61
N GLY A 126 -12.56 -8.44 13.65
CA GLY A 126 -13.36 -7.71 14.63
C GLY A 126 -12.53 -6.65 15.36
N LYS A 127 -11.37 -7.03 15.91
CA LYS A 127 -10.47 -6.09 16.59
C LYS A 127 -10.01 -4.95 15.68
N LEU A 128 -9.62 -5.26 14.42
CA LEU A 128 -9.25 -4.22 13.45
C LEU A 128 -10.40 -3.26 13.17
N LEU A 129 -11.63 -3.75 13.03
CA LEU A 129 -12.78 -2.88 12.82
C LEU A 129 -13.05 -1.99 14.06
N ASP A 130 -12.85 -2.51 15.27
CA ASP A 130 -12.98 -1.71 16.51
C ASP A 130 -11.91 -0.61 16.57
N GLU A 131 -10.64 -0.94 16.31
CA GLU A 131 -9.51 -0.01 16.27
C GLU A 131 -9.73 1.11 15.23
N LEU A 132 -10.35 0.77 14.09
CA LEU A 132 -10.70 1.71 13.02
C LEU A 132 -12.01 2.49 13.28
N GLY A 133 -12.66 2.28 14.43
CA GLY A 133 -13.93 2.92 14.78
C GLY A 133 -15.13 2.41 13.98
N LEU A 134 -15.05 1.18 13.48
CA LEU A 134 -16.07 0.53 12.63
C LEU A 134 -16.71 -0.71 13.29
N GLY A 135 -16.51 -0.94 14.58
CA GLY A 135 -16.99 -2.16 15.26
C GLY A 135 -18.50 -2.42 15.10
N LYS A 136 -19.32 -1.35 15.08
CA LYS A 136 -20.77 -1.44 14.84
C LYS A 136 -21.15 -1.52 13.36
N ARG A 137 -20.19 -1.49 12.45
CA ARG A 137 -20.36 -1.46 10.98
C ARG A 137 -19.80 -2.71 10.31
N GLY A 138 -19.38 -3.71 11.07
CA GLY A 138 -18.77 -4.93 10.55
C GLY A 138 -19.64 -5.66 9.53
N ASP A 139 -20.95 -5.64 9.71
CA ASP A 139 -21.93 -6.30 8.82
C ASP A 139 -22.50 -5.36 7.74
N SER A 140 -22.08 -4.08 7.70
CA SER A 140 -22.52 -3.14 6.67
C SER A 140 -21.89 -3.45 5.32
N MET A 141 -22.67 -3.32 4.24
CA MET A 141 -22.18 -3.38 2.87
C MET A 141 -21.45 -2.08 2.50
N PRO A 142 -20.50 -2.09 1.52
CA PRO A 142 -19.82 -0.88 1.09
C PRO A 142 -20.73 0.29 0.75
N GLY A 143 -21.88 0.03 0.09
CA GLY A 143 -22.84 1.07 -0.26
C GLY A 143 -23.56 1.73 0.93
N GLU A 144 -23.48 1.14 2.13
CA GLU A 144 -24.06 1.67 3.36
C GLU A 144 -23.03 2.45 4.20
N LEU A 145 -21.78 2.51 3.74
CA LEU A 145 -20.67 3.18 4.39
C LEU A 145 -20.39 4.52 3.72
N SER A 146 -20.07 5.54 4.52
CA SER A 146 -19.54 6.80 3.98
C SER A 146 -18.16 6.58 3.33
N GLY A 147 -17.72 7.50 2.47
CA GLY A 147 -16.40 7.42 1.82
C GLY A 147 -15.25 7.23 2.82
N GLY A 148 -15.24 7.99 3.92
CA GLY A 148 -14.24 7.81 4.98
C GLY A 148 -14.35 6.47 5.71
N GLN A 149 -15.56 5.92 5.89
CA GLN A 149 -15.73 4.58 6.45
C GLN A 149 -15.23 3.50 5.50
N GLN A 150 -15.50 3.63 4.20
CA GLN A 150 -14.95 2.73 3.18
C GLN A 150 -13.42 2.77 3.16
N GLN A 151 -12.82 3.96 3.26
CA GLN A 151 -11.36 4.13 3.35
C GLN A 151 -10.79 3.42 4.58
N ARG A 152 -11.44 3.53 5.74
CA ARG A 152 -11.04 2.82 6.96
C ARG A 152 -11.13 1.28 6.79
N VAL A 153 -12.13 0.78 6.09
CA VAL A 153 -12.22 -0.66 5.74
C VAL A 153 -11.05 -1.08 4.84
N ALA A 154 -10.68 -0.26 3.85
CA ALA A 154 -9.53 -0.53 2.98
C ALA A 154 -8.21 -0.56 3.76
N ILE A 155 -8.03 0.36 4.72
CA ILE A 155 -6.88 0.35 5.64
C ILE A 155 -6.87 -0.94 6.47
N GLY A 156 -8.00 -1.33 7.07
CA GLY A 156 -8.13 -2.59 7.80
C GLY A 156 -7.81 -3.82 6.95
N ARG A 157 -8.26 -3.83 5.70
CA ARG A 157 -7.95 -4.88 4.75
C ARG A 157 -6.45 -4.97 4.47
N ALA A 158 -5.77 -3.84 4.32
CA ALA A 158 -4.33 -3.80 4.12
C ALA A 158 -3.54 -4.34 5.32
N LEU A 159 -4.04 -4.13 6.54
CA LEU A 159 -3.39 -4.55 7.79
C LEU A 159 -3.77 -5.97 8.24
N MET A 160 -4.70 -6.63 7.56
CA MET A 160 -5.28 -7.90 8.03
C MET A 160 -4.27 -9.04 8.21
N ASN A 161 -3.24 -9.09 7.38
CA ASN A 161 -2.23 -10.15 7.36
C ASN A 161 -0.92 -9.79 8.05
N ASP A 162 -0.88 -8.77 8.90
CA ASP A 162 0.35 -8.28 9.56
C ASP A 162 1.48 -8.02 8.55
N PRO A 163 1.26 -7.14 7.55
CA PRO A 163 2.25 -6.89 6.54
C PRO A 163 3.53 -6.28 7.14
N SER A 164 4.66 -6.50 6.49
CA SER A 164 5.92 -5.80 6.81
C SER A 164 6.05 -4.46 6.08
N LEU A 165 5.25 -4.25 5.04
CA LEU A 165 5.23 -3.02 4.24
C LEU A 165 3.81 -2.67 3.85
N VAL A 166 3.40 -1.43 4.08
CA VAL A 166 2.12 -0.87 3.64
C VAL A 166 2.35 0.15 2.53
N LEU A 167 1.67 -0.03 1.42
CA LEU A 167 1.74 0.83 0.25
C LEU A 167 0.40 1.55 0.06
N VAL A 168 0.44 2.86 0.05
CA VAL A 168 -0.75 3.72 0.03
C VAL A 168 -0.67 4.65 -1.18
N ASP A 169 -1.64 4.55 -2.06
CA ASP A 169 -1.73 5.40 -3.26
C ASP A 169 -2.83 6.44 -3.08
N GLU A 170 -2.44 7.72 -2.93
CA GLU A 170 -3.32 8.89 -2.90
C GLU A 170 -4.51 8.77 -1.91
N PRO A 171 -4.28 8.52 -0.61
CA PRO A 171 -5.34 8.16 0.34
C PRO A 171 -6.36 9.28 0.60
N THR A 172 -6.04 10.52 0.25
CA THR A 172 -6.86 11.71 0.53
C THR A 172 -7.49 12.34 -0.72
N SER A 173 -7.15 11.84 -1.92
CA SER A 173 -7.49 12.50 -3.21
C SER A 173 -8.98 12.68 -3.48
N SER A 174 -9.85 11.85 -2.89
CA SER A 174 -11.31 11.90 -3.06
C SER A 174 -12.05 12.42 -1.82
N LEU A 175 -11.31 12.97 -0.83
CA LEU A 175 -11.85 13.40 0.45
C LEU A 175 -11.72 14.92 0.62
N ASP A 176 -12.65 15.49 1.38
CA ASP A 176 -12.47 16.86 1.86
C ASP A 176 -11.30 16.94 2.86
N SER A 177 -10.86 18.16 3.16
CA SER A 177 -9.67 18.40 3.99
C SER A 177 -9.77 17.83 5.40
N GLU A 178 -10.95 17.89 6.02
CA GLU A 178 -11.16 17.39 7.38
C GLU A 178 -11.13 15.85 7.40
N LEU A 179 -11.81 15.24 6.45
CA LEU A 179 -11.84 13.79 6.32
C LEU A 179 -10.48 13.23 5.90
N GLY A 180 -9.77 13.94 5.01
CA GLY A 180 -8.40 13.61 4.60
C GLY A 180 -7.45 13.59 5.79
N LYS A 181 -7.52 14.61 6.66
CA LYS A 181 -6.74 14.67 7.90
C LYS A 181 -7.05 13.46 8.80
N GLN A 182 -8.32 13.15 9.04
CA GLN A 182 -8.72 12.01 9.86
C GLN A 182 -8.20 10.68 9.32
N VAL A 183 -8.12 10.53 7.99
CA VAL A 183 -7.55 9.33 7.35
C VAL A 183 -6.04 9.28 7.55
N MET A 184 -5.34 10.40 7.44
CA MET A 184 -3.89 10.44 7.68
C MET A 184 -3.53 10.20 9.14
N ASP A 185 -4.24 10.83 10.09
CA ASP A 185 -4.10 10.58 11.53
C ASP A 185 -4.30 9.09 11.85
N LEU A 186 -5.27 8.46 11.21
CA LEU A 186 -5.54 7.03 11.36
C LEU A 186 -4.40 6.17 10.78
N LEU A 187 -3.94 6.47 9.56
CA LEU A 187 -2.83 5.76 8.91
C LEU A 187 -1.56 5.85 9.76
N GLU A 188 -1.19 7.05 10.20
CA GLU A 188 -0.01 7.25 11.04
C GLU A 188 -0.11 6.41 12.32
N ARG A 189 -1.23 6.51 13.04
CA ARG A 189 -1.44 5.76 14.28
C ARG A 189 -1.32 4.24 14.06
N GLU A 190 -1.98 3.72 13.03
CA GLU A 190 -1.98 2.27 12.77
C GLU A 190 -0.62 1.76 12.28
N ILE A 191 0.08 2.53 11.44
CA ILE A 191 1.40 2.19 10.91
C ILE A 191 2.45 2.25 12.04
N LYS A 192 2.56 3.41 12.71
CA LYS A 192 3.53 3.61 13.80
C LYS A 192 3.25 2.72 15.00
N GLY A 193 1.98 2.56 15.39
CA GLY A 193 1.57 1.70 16.51
C GLY A 193 1.88 0.22 16.32
N ARG A 194 2.07 -0.22 15.07
CA ARG A 194 2.41 -1.61 14.72
C ARG A 194 3.88 -1.80 14.38
N GLY A 195 4.65 -0.71 14.27
CA GLY A 195 6.05 -0.76 13.82
C GLY A 195 6.16 -1.31 12.39
N VAL A 196 5.29 -0.84 11.48
CA VAL A 196 5.26 -1.28 10.08
C VAL A 196 5.79 -0.15 9.21
N ALA A 197 6.62 -0.48 8.23
CA ALA A 197 7.06 0.50 7.24
C ALA A 197 5.94 0.85 6.26
N ALA A 198 5.92 2.10 5.78
CA ALA A 198 4.96 2.52 4.78
C ALA A 198 5.56 3.44 3.70
N ILE A 199 5.01 3.32 2.49
CA ILE A 199 5.19 4.32 1.43
C ILE A 199 3.82 4.90 1.11
N ILE A 200 3.69 6.21 1.23
CA ILE A 200 2.47 6.94 0.89
C ILE A 200 2.75 7.84 -0.30
N VAL A 201 2.11 7.55 -1.42
CA VAL A 201 2.10 8.43 -2.58
C VAL A 201 1.08 9.52 -2.36
N THR A 202 1.48 10.75 -2.55
CA THR A 202 0.58 11.90 -2.50
C THR A 202 1.06 13.06 -3.35
N HIS A 203 0.14 13.90 -3.79
CA HIS A 203 0.40 15.23 -4.34
C HIS A 203 -0.13 16.34 -3.42
N ASP A 204 -0.67 15.97 -2.26
CA ASP A 204 -1.24 16.89 -1.27
C ASP A 204 -0.15 17.37 -0.31
N GLU A 205 0.28 18.61 -0.47
CA GLU A 205 1.29 19.23 0.39
C GLU A 205 0.87 19.30 1.87
N ARG A 206 -0.44 19.25 2.16
CA ARG A 206 -0.96 19.33 3.54
C ARG A 206 -0.65 18.11 4.39
N VAL A 207 -0.25 17.01 3.76
CA VAL A 207 0.06 15.74 4.46
C VAL A 207 1.56 15.44 4.55
N LEU A 208 2.43 16.37 4.13
CA LEU A 208 3.87 16.14 4.13
C LEU A 208 4.46 15.99 5.54
N ASP A 209 3.84 16.59 6.54
CA ASP A 209 4.29 16.51 7.94
C ASP A 209 4.05 15.13 8.58
N TYR A 210 3.29 14.24 7.95
CA TYR A 210 3.05 12.88 8.45
C TYR A 210 4.21 11.92 8.18
N GLY A 211 5.05 12.20 7.18
CA GLY A 211 6.17 11.34 6.81
C GLY A 211 7.41 11.60 7.65
N ASP A 212 8.15 10.53 7.96
CA ASP A 212 9.50 10.65 8.54
C ASP A 212 10.49 11.22 7.51
N ARG A 213 10.22 10.96 6.22
CA ARG A 213 11.01 11.44 5.09
C ARG A 213 10.13 11.62 3.86
N THR A 214 10.42 12.63 3.07
CA THR A 214 9.81 12.85 1.76
C THR A 214 10.84 12.61 0.66
N VAL A 215 10.46 11.84 -0.35
CA VAL A 215 11.25 11.55 -1.54
C VAL A 215 10.49 12.04 -2.76
N ARG A 216 11.19 12.69 -3.69
CA ARG A 216 10.57 13.20 -4.91
C ARG A 216 10.99 12.36 -6.12
N ILE A 217 10.03 12.05 -6.98
CA ILE A 217 10.27 11.36 -8.23
C ILE A 217 9.78 12.23 -9.40
N VAL A 218 10.62 12.40 -10.41
CA VAL A 218 10.32 13.16 -11.63
C VAL A 218 10.82 12.35 -12.82
N ASP A 219 10.00 12.19 -13.84
CA ASP A 219 10.31 11.45 -15.07
C ASP A 219 10.96 10.07 -14.84
N GLY A 220 10.46 9.36 -13.82
CA GLY A 220 10.93 8.01 -13.48
C GLY A 220 12.21 7.95 -12.64
N ALA A 221 12.84 9.07 -12.31
CA ALA A 221 14.05 9.14 -11.50
C ALA A 221 13.80 9.85 -10.17
N LEU A 222 14.50 9.43 -9.11
CA LEU A 222 14.47 10.14 -7.83
C LEU A 222 15.31 11.40 -7.93
N GLU A 223 14.76 12.52 -7.43
CA GLU A 223 15.57 13.72 -7.24
C GLU A 223 16.52 13.49 -6.05
N THR A 224 17.82 13.68 -6.30
CA THR A 224 18.85 13.74 -5.25
C THR A 224 18.90 15.16 -4.74
N ASP A 225 18.74 15.35 -3.42
CA ASP A 225 19.05 16.61 -2.74
C ASP A 225 20.53 16.99 -2.89
#